data_3b8a66cca3a7bfa07866f773accd89f5
#
_entry.id   3b8a66cca3a7bfa07866f773accd89f5
#
_cell.length_a   1.000
_cell.length_b   1.000
_cell.length_c   1.000
_cell.angle_alpha   90.00
_cell.angle_beta   90.00
_cell.angle_gamma   90.00
#
_symmetry.space_group_name_H-M   'P 1'
#
loop_
_entity.id
_entity.type
_entity.pdbx_description
1 polymer ?
#
loop_
_entity_poly.entity_id
_entity_poly.type
_entity_poly.pdbx_seq_one_letter_code
_entity_poly.pdbx_strand_id
1 'polypeptide(L)'
;ARISGVPALVASRQLVYPNLRLSVSLPEDQALERWEYERNMVAAAALVFCAMVLLAAAVAVVVFDRMAQARKDIADAKALLDQALESMVSGFVLLDAQQRVAHWNRRFVELFPWMRGAMASGMPFRQVLEQSVAHHLPVGSDAERQQWIALRLAQQQDGTGAHEQVLPDGHCIHVLERATPEGGWVITYHDVTDLRRANEEIEHLAFYDPLTGLPNRRLLLDRLGRAPVLSQRSG
;
A
#
# COMPACT_ATOMS: atom_id res chain seq x y z
N ALA A 1 -14.77 0.72 -82.13
CA ALA A 1 -14.44 0.13 -83.43
C ALA A 1 -13.44 -1.01 -83.20
N ARG A 2 -13.54 -2.12 -83.90
CA ARG A 2 -12.55 -3.22 -83.81
C ARG A 2 -11.62 -3.15 -85.05
N ILE A 3 -10.35 -2.98 -84.75
CA ILE A 3 -9.30 -3.17 -85.78
C ILE A 3 -8.60 -4.48 -85.46
N SER A 4 -8.56 -5.39 -86.42
CA SER A 4 -7.93 -6.73 -86.21
C SER A 4 -8.54 -7.58 -85.08
N GLY A 5 -9.87 -7.38 -84.75
CA GLY A 5 -10.55 -8.15 -83.71
C GLY A 5 -10.28 -7.70 -82.28
N VAL A 6 -9.43 -6.71 -82.03
CA VAL A 6 -9.13 -6.16 -80.71
C VAL A 6 -9.95 -4.89 -80.51
N PRO A 7 -10.61 -4.70 -79.31
CA PRO A 7 -11.28 -3.45 -79.00
C PRO A 7 -10.25 -2.30 -78.91
N ALA A 8 -10.54 -1.19 -79.61
CA ALA A 8 -9.67 -0.02 -79.62
C ALA A 8 -10.50 1.29 -79.59
N LEU A 9 -9.96 2.30 -78.93
CA LEU A 9 -10.44 3.66 -79.00
C LEU A 9 -9.95 4.28 -80.32
N VAL A 10 -10.85 4.74 -81.14
CA VAL A 10 -10.49 5.33 -82.43
C VAL A 10 -10.98 6.79 -82.47
N ALA A 11 -10.04 7.68 -82.64
CA ALA A 11 -10.32 9.10 -82.91
C ALA A 11 -10.00 9.37 -84.40
N SER A 12 -10.97 9.95 -85.12
CA SER A 12 -10.74 10.32 -86.54
C SER A 12 -11.03 11.81 -86.71
N ARG A 13 -10.11 12.48 -87.42
CA ARG A 13 -10.25 13.91 -87.80
C ARG A 13 -10.06 14.05 -89.30
N GLN A 14 -10.96 14.81 -89.94
CA GLN A 14 -10.85 15.14 -91.36
C GLN A 14 -9.78 16.24 -91.54
N LEU A 15 -8.85 16.02 -92.45
CA LEU A 15 -7.81 17.00 -92.80
C LEU A 15 -8.37 18.05 -93.75
N VAL A 16 -7.59 19.12 -93.98
CA VAL A 16 -7.94 20.23 -94.85
C VAL A 16 -8.24 19.79 -96.30
N TYR A 17 -7.74 18.59 -96.72
CA TYR A 17 -8.06 17.94 -97.98
C TYR A 17 -9.29 17.07 -97.86
N PRO A 18 -10.34 17.27 -98.63
CA PRO A 18 -11.67 16.66 -98.39
C PRO A 18 -11.65 15.08 -98.51
N ASN A 19 -10.65 14.51 -99.02
CA ASN A 19 -10.53 13.01 -99.20
C ASN A 19 -9.56 12.35 -98.21
N LEU A 20 -8.96 13.07 -97.22
CA LEU A 20 -8.01 12.53 -96.30
C LEU A 20 -8.56 12.61 -94.89
N ARG A 21 -8.66 11.43 -94.27
CA ARG A 21 -9.02 11.28 -92.80
C ARG A 21 -7.81 10.66 -92.10
N LEU A 22 -7.41 11.35 -91.04
CA LEU A 22 -6.43 10.81 -90.10
C LEU A 22 -7.21 10.02 -89.02
N SER A 23 -6.90 8.76 -88.87
CA SER A 23 -7.47 7.93 -87.81
C SER A 23 -6.36 7.43 -86.90
N VAL A 24 -6.44 7.70 -85.62
CA VAL A 24 -5.53 7.22 -84.59
C VAL A 24 -6.31 6.21 -83.77
N SER A 25 -5.79 4.98 -83.68
CA SER A 25 -6.36 3.93 -82.86
C SER A 25 -5.43 3.61 -81.71
N LEU A 26 -5.95 3.57 -80.51
CA LEU A 26 -5.25 3.15 -79.30
C LEU A 26 -5.93 1.91 -78.77
N PRO A 27 -5.25 0.75 -78.68
CA PRO A 27 -5.81 -0.45 -78.04
C PRO A 27 -6.35 -0.12 -76.65
N GLU A 28 -7.50 -0.66 -76.28
CA GLU A 28 -8.16 -0.39 -75.01
C GLU A 28 -7.36 -0.89 -73.82
N ASP A 29 -6.69 -2.01 -73.96
CA ASP A 29 -5.74 -2.57 -72.98
C ASP A 29 -4.57 -1.62 -72.67
N GLN A 30 -3.96 -1.02 -73.69
CA GLN A 30 -2.91 0.00 -73.48
C GLN A 30 -3.42 1.30 -72.87
N ALA A 31 -4.66 1.69 -73.20
CA ALA A 31 -5.23 2.89 -72.63
C ALA A 31 -5.61 2.72 -71.15
N LEU A 32 -5.97 1.50 -70.72
CA LEU A 32 -6.39 1.18 -69.38
C LEU A 32 -5.30 0.64 -68.45
N GLU A 33 -4.18 0.16 -69.01
CA GLU A 33 -3.07 -0.46 -68.27
C GLU A 33 -2.57 0.43 -67.13
N ARG A 34 -2.36 1.70 -67.39
CA ARG A 34 -1.92 2.66 -66.39
C ARG A 34 -2.98 2.91 -65.30
N TRP A 35 -4.23 2.96 -65.70
CA TRP A 35 -5.36 3.15 -64.76
C TRP A 35 -5.57 1.92 -63.85
N GLU A 36 -5.44 0.73 -64.40
CA GLU A 36 -5.52 -0.52 -63.65
C GLU A 36 -4.39 -0.64 -62.61
N TYR A 37 -3.17 -0.28 -63.00
CA TYR A 37 -2.01 -0.24 -62.11
C TYR A 37 -2.23 0.76 -60.95
N GLU A 38 -2.64 2.02 -61.27
CA GLU A 38 -2.91 3.04 -60.26
C GLU A 38 -4.07 2.65 -59.31
N ARG A 39 -5.13 2.09 -59.83
CA ARG A 39 -6.25 1.56 -59.03
C ARG A 39 -5.81 0.46 -58.07
N ASN A 40 -5.03 -0.50 -58.55
CA ASN A 40 -4.60 -1.62 -57.74
C ASN A 40 -3.60 -1.17 -56.66
N MET A 41 -2.75 -0.21 -56.98
CA MET A 41 -1.81 0.38 -55.99
C MET A 41 -2.55 1.17 -54.89
N VAL A 42 -3.57 1.95 -55.24
CA VAL A 42 -4.40 2.67 -54.27
C VAL A 42 -5.18 1.68 -53.43
N ALA A 43 -5.77 0.64 -54.02
CA ALA A 43 -6.48 -0.41 -53.30
C ALA A 43 -5.56 -1.15 -52.31
N ALA A 44 -4.34 -1.50 -52.72
CA ALA A 44 -3.36 -2.14 -51.85
C ALA A 44 -2.93 -1.24 -50.71
N ALA A 45 -2.67 0.06 -50.96
CA ALA A 45 -2.34 1.03 -49.95
C ALA A 45 -3.47 1.22 -48.94
N ALA A 46 -4.73 1.28 -49.38
CA ALA A 46 -5.91 1.36 -48.52
C ALA A 46 -6.06 0.13 -47.62
N LEU A 47 -5.84 -1.08 -48.16
CA LEU A 47 -5.88 -2.33 -47.39
C LEU A 47 -4.80 -2.36 -46.31
N VAL A 48 -3.54 -1.98 -46.65
CA VAL A 48 -2.46 -1.88 -45.66
C VAL A 48 -2.79 -0.88 -44.57
N PHE A 49 -3.32 0.28 -44.94
CA PHE A 49 -3.72 1.30 -43.98
C PHE A 49 -4.83 0.80 -43.03
N CYS A 50 -5.88 0.17 -43.58
CA CYS A 50 -6.93 -0.43 -42.77
C CYS A 50 -6.41 -1.52 -41.83
N ALA A 51 -5.52 -2.39 -42.31
CA ALA A 51 -4.89 -3.42 -41.49
C ALA A 51 -4.08 -2.79 -40.32
N MET A 52 -3.33 -1.73 -40.60
CA MET A 52 -2.57 -1.00 -39.58
C MET A 52 -3.46 -0.35 -38.52
N VAL A 53 -4.58 0.25 -38.94
CA VAL A 53 -5.56 0.85 -37.99
C VAL A 53 -6.19 -0.24 -37.13
N LEU A 54 -6.60 -1.38 -37.70
CA LEU A 54 -7.14 -2.49 -36.95
C LEU A 54 -6.14 -3.08 -35.96
N LEU A 55 -4.87 -3.23 -36.36
CA LEU A 55 -3.82 -3.69 -35.48
C LEU A 55 -3.59 -2.72 -34.31
N ALA A 56 -3.53 -1.42 -34.61
CA ALA A 56 -3.38 -0.39 -33.57
C ALA A 56 -4.56 -0.40 -32.60
N ALA A 57 -5.79 -0.53 -33.09
CA ALA A 57 -6.99 -0.65 -32.26
C ALA A 57 -6.95 -1.92 -31.37
N ALA A 58 -6.56 -3.06 -31.93
CA ALA A 58 -6.42 -4.30 -31.16
C ALA A 58 -5.36 -4.19 -30.05
N VAL A 59 -4.21 -3.59 -30.35
CA VAL A 59 -3.15 -3.34 -29.35
C VAL A 59 -3.66 -2.38 -28.27
N ALA A 60 -4.36 -1.32 -28.65
CA ALA A 60 -4.92 -0.38 -27.69
C ALA A 60 -5.91 -1.07 -26.72
N VAL A 61 -6.82 -1.90 -27.23
CA VAL A 61 -7.76 -2.66 -26.39
C VAL A 61 -6.99 -3.56 -25.41
N VAL A 62 -6.02 -4.33 -25.86
CA VAL A 62 -5.23 -5.22 -24.99
C VAL A 62 -4.46 -4.44 -23.91
N VAL A 63 -3.89 -3.28 -24.27
CA VAL A 63 -3.17 -2.44 -23.31
C VAL A 63 -4.13 -1.86 -22.27
N PHE A 64 -5.31 -1.38 -22.70
CA PHE A 64 -6.33 -0.85 -21.78
C PHE A 64 -6.83 -1.93 -20.81
N ASP A 65 -7.12 -3.13 -21.31
CA ASP A 65 -7.57 -4.25 -20.46
C ASP A 65 -6.50 -4.63 -19.43
N ARG A 66 -5.23 -4.72 -19.86
CA ARG A 66 -4.12 -5.00 -18.92
C ARG A 66 -3.96 -3.91 -17.86
N MET A 67 -4.07 -2.63 -18.25
CA MET A 67 -4.01 -1.53 -17.30
C MET A 67 -5.19 -1.54 -16.31
N ALA A 68 -6.39 -1.83 -16.80
CA ALA A 68 -7.58 -1.94 -15.95
C ALA A 68 -7.43 -3.10 -14.94
N GLN A 69 -6.94 -4.25 -15.40
CA GLN A 69 -6.70 -5.41 -14.53
C GLN A 69 -5.62 -5.10 -13.48
N ALA A 70 -4.47 -4.54 -13.87
CA ALA A 70 -3.40 -4.17 -12.93
C ALA A 70 -3.87 -3.17 -11.86
N ARG A 71 -4.70 -2.19 -12.23
CA ARG A 71 -5.29 -1.26 -11.26
C ARG A 71 -6.23 -1.97 -10.29
N LYS A 72 -7.03 -2.92 -10.78
CA LYS A 72 -7.91 -3.73 -9.94
C LYS A 72 -7.12 -4.59 -8.97
N ASP A 73 -6.09 -5.29 -9.44
CA ASP A 73 -5.24 -6.15 -8.60
C ASP A 73 -4.56 -5.35 -7.48
N ILE A 74 -4.07 -4.13 -7.78
CA ILE A 74 -3.50 -3.21 -6.77
C ILE A 74 -4.56 -2.78 -5.75
N ALA A 75 -5.77 -2.43 -6.21
CA ALA A 75 -6.85 -2.02 -5.34
C ALA A 75 -7.31 -3.16 -4.42
N ASP A 76 -7.44 -4.38 -4.96
CA ASP A 76 -7.83 -5.58 -4.21
C ASP A 76 -6.75 -5.95 -3.18
N ALA A 77 -5.46 -5.90 -3.57
CA ALA A 77 -4.35 -6.13 -2.65
C ALA A 77 -4.30 -5.10 -1.51
N LYS A 78 -4.53 -3.82 -1.83
CA LYS A 78 -4.60 -2.76 -0.83
C LYS A 78 -5.78 -2.98 0.13
N ALA A 79 -6.97 -3.28 -0.40
CA ALA A 79 -8.15 -3.56 0.42
C ALA A 79 -7.94 -4.75 1.36
N LEU A 80 -7.27 -5.81 0.89
CA LEU A 80 -6.91 -6.97 1.71
C LEU A 80 -5.94 -6.60 2.83
N LEU A 81 -4.92 -5.79 2.55
CA LEU A 81 -3.99 -5.30 3.56
C LEU A 81 -4.69 -4.41 4.60
N ASP A 82 -5.52 -3.48 4.17
CA ASP A 82 -6.30 -2.62 5.06
C ASP A 82 -7.21 -3.48 5.96
N GLN A 83 -7.90 -4.47 5.39
CA GLN A 83 -8.74 -5.40 6.16
C GLN A 83 -7.91 -6.22 7.15
N ALA A 84 -6.73 -6.69 6.78
CA ALA A 84 -5.85 -7.44 7.68
C ALA A 84 -5.41 -6.57 8.87
N LEU A 85 -5.00 -5.32 8.62
CA LEU A 85 -4.62 -4.37 9.67
C LEU A 85 -5.80 -4.02 10.58
N GLU A 86 -6.99 -3.81 10.02
CA GLU A 86 -8.21 -3.51 10.79
C GLU A 86 -8.70 -4.70 11.64
N SER A 87 -8.40 -5.95 11.23
CA SER A 87 -8.77 -7.16 11.99
C SER A 87 -7.78 -7.52 13.09
N MET A 88 -6.65 -6.82 13.22
CA MET A 88 -5.66 -7.10 14.26
C MET A 88 -6.23 -6.84 15.66
N VAL A 89 -5.95 -7.74 16.60
CA VAL A 89 -6.29 -7.60 18.02
C VAL A 89 -5.45 -6.49 18.69
N SER A 90 -4.30 -6.17 18.13
CA SER A 90 -3.37 -5.17 18.64
C SER A 90 -3.53 -3.84 17.93
N GLY A 91 -3.36 -2.75 18.65
CA GLY A 91 -3.20 -1.43 18.05
C GLY A 91 -1.96 -1.40 17.14
N PHE A 92 -2.06 -0.73 16.02
CA PHE A 92 -1.00 -0.64 15.01
C PHE A 92 -0.84 0.80 14.54
N VAL A 93 0.39 1.26 14.45
CA VAL A 93 0.77 2.55 13.86
C VAL A 93 2.01 2.34 12.98
N LEU A 94 1.96 2.83 11.75
CA LEU A 94 3.08 2.88 10.83
C LEU A 94 3.56 4.32 10.68
N LEU A 95 4.87 4.52 10.84
CA LEU A 95 5.53 5.80 10.58
C LEU A 95 6.41 5.68 9.34
N ASP A 96 6.50 6.74 8.58
CA ASP A 96 7.44 6.88 7.47
C ASP A 96 8.87 7.22 7.97
N ALA A 97 9.82 7.33 7.04
CA ALA A 97 11.22 7.67 7.34
C ALA A 97 11.39 9.07 7.94
N GLN A 98 10.41 9.95 7.82
CA GLN A 98 10.38 11.29 8.42
C GLN A 98 9.64 11.32 9.76
N GLN A 99 9.38 10.15 10.38
CA GLN A 99 8.65 10.02 11.64
C GLN A 99 7.23 10.60 11.58
N ARG A 100 6.58 10.47 10.43
CA ARG A 100 5.19 10.89 10.24
C ARG A 100 4.29 9.67 10.17
N VAL A 101 3.09 9.80 10.72
CA VAL A 101 2.07 8.75 10.68
C VAL A 101 1.66 8.48 9.22
N ALA A 102 1.97 7.28 8.73
CA ALA A 102 1.56 6.81 7.42
C ALA A 102 0.21 6.07 7.49
N HIS A 103 0.04 5.22 8.52
CA HIS A 103 -1.16 4.41 8.70
C HIS A 103 -1.37 4.05 10.18
N TRP A 104 -2.62 3.80 10.58
CA TRP A 104 -3.00 3.23 11.88
C TRP A 104 -4.28 2.41 11.72
N ASN A 105 -4.53 1.47 12.63
CA ASN A 105 -5.74 0.66 12.61
C ASN A 105 -6.78 1.15 13.65
N ARG A 106 -7.99 0.63 13.54
CA ARG A 106 -9.11 0.92 14.44
C ARG A 106 -8.76 0.56 15.89
N ARG A 107 -8.06 -0.58 16.13
CA ARG A 107 -7.72 -1.03 17.47
C ARG A 107 -6.84 -0.03 18.23
N PHE A 108 -5.94 0.68 17.54
CA PHE A 108 -5.17 1.77 18.15
C PHE A 108 -6.08 2.86 18.73
N VAL A 109 -7.10 3.29 18.00
CA VAL A 109 -8.05 4.32 18.46
C VAL A 109 -8.98 3.80 19.56
N GLU A 110 -9.23 2.50 19.63
CA GLU A 110 -9.98 1.87 20.72
C GLU A 110 -9.16 1.84 22.01
N LEU A 111 -7.87 1.53 21.94
CA LEU A 111 -6.94 1.56 23.08
C LEU A 111 -6.65 3.00 23.58
N PHE A 112 -6.66 3.96 22.66
CA PHE A 112 -6.39 5.38 22.96
C PHE A 112 -7.56 6.26 22.47
N PRO A 113 -8.70 6.25 23.18
CA PRO A 113 -9.93 6.92 22.71
C PRO A 113 -9.79 8.42 22.49
N TRP A 114 -8.86 9.07 23.19
CA TRP A 114 -8.55 10.51 23.04
C TRP A 114 -7.89 10.84 21.72
N MET A 115 -7.34 9.82 21.01
CA MET A 115 -6.78 9.98 19.68
C MET A 115 -7.84 9.94 18.58
N ARG A 116 -9.10 9.63 18.92
CA ARG A 116 -10.20 9.59 17.95
C ARG A 116 -10.44 10.98 17.35
N GLY A 117 -10.30 11.08 16.04
CA GLY A 117 -10.44 12.34 15.31
C GLY A 117 -9.22 13.27 15.36
N ALA A 118 -8.21 12.93 16.16
CA ALA A 118 -6.95 13.66 16.22
C ALA A 118 -5.90 13.11 15.25
N MET A 119 -5.97 11.81 14.93
CA MET A 119 -5.04 11.15 14.02
C MET A 119 -5.24 11.61 12.58
N ALA A 120 -4.14 11.95 11.91
CA ALA A 120 -4.12 12.28 10.49
C ALA A 120 -2.87 11.71 9.81
N SER A 121 -3.01 11.27 8.55
CA SER A 121 -1.86 10.86 7.75
C SER A 121 -0.92 12.05 7.54
N GLY A 122 0.40 11.82 7.64
CA GLY A 122 1.42 12.85 7.59
C GLY A 122 1.65 13.60 8.91
N MET A 123 0.88 13.34 9.98
CA MET A 123 1.08 13.93 11.30
C MET A 123 2.44 13.49 11.87
N PRO A 124 3.29 14.41 12.38
CA PRO A 124 4.52 14.04 13.08
C PRO A 124 4.23 13.19 14.32
N PHE A 125 5.00 12.13 14.55
CA PHE A 125 4.80 11.25 15.72
C PHE A 125 4.96 12.01 17.05
N ARG A 126 5.85 13.00 17.10
CA ARG A 126 5.93 13.90 18.24
C ARG A 126 4.58 14.52 18.61
N GLN A 127 3.78 14.94 17.63
CA GLN A 127 2.45 15.52 17.86
C GLN A 127 1.46 14.48 18.42
N VAL A 128 1.58 13.21 18.00
CA VAL A 128 0.81 12.11 18.60
C VAL A 128 1.15 11.98 20.08
N LEU A 129 2.43 12.05 20.46
CA LEU A 129 2.87 12.01 21.85
C LEU A 129 2.41 13.26 22.64
N GLU A 130 2.48 14.43 22.04
CA GLU A 130 2.00 15.69 22.66
C GLU A 130 0.50 15.65 22.98
N GLN A 131 -0.30 15.06 22.10
CA GLN A 131 -1.74 14.88 22.36
C GLN A 131 -2.02 13.80 23.40
N SER A 132 -1.16 12.78 23.50
CA SER A 132 -1.32 11.67 24.43
C SER A 132 -0.79 11.97 25.83
N VAL A 133 0.25 12.82 25.96
CA VAL A 133 0.97 13.04 27.23
C VAL A 133 0.07 13.53 28.36
N ALA A 134 -0.94 14.35 28.06
CA ALA A 134 -1.89 14.83 29.07
C ALA A 134 -2.73 13.71 29.69
N HIS A 135 -2.92 12.60 28.97
CA HIS A 135 -3.63 11.42 29.44
C HIS A 135 -2.71 10.45 30.19
N HIS A 136 -1.40 10.45 29.90
CA HIS A 136 -0.41 9.65 30.62
C HIS A 136 0.07 10.32 31.90
N LEU A 137 0.17 11.65 31.89
CA LEU A 137 0.60 12.47 33.00
C LEU A 137 -0.45 13.57 33.29
N PRO A 138 -1.63 13.20 33.82
CA PRO A 138 -2.73 14.17 34.04
C PRO A 138 -2.35 15.26 35.03
N VAL A 139 -1.50 14.95 36.01
CA VAL A 139 -1.07 15.87 37.11
C VAL A 139 0.35 16.40 36.88
N GLY A 140 1.03 16.04 35.78
CA GLY A 140 2.41 16.44 35.52
C GLY A 140 2.54 17.91 35.11
N SER A 141 3.67 18.52 35.50
CA SER A 141 4.08 19.83 35.00
C SER A 141 4.47 19.77 33.51
N ASP A 142 4.51 20.94 32.86
CA ASP A 142 4.92 21.00 31.44
C ASP A 142 6.35 20.47 31.22
N ALA A 143 7.26 20.68 32.18
CA ALA A 143 8.61 20.14 32.13
C ALA A 143 8.62 18.60 32.15
N GLU A 144 7.84 17.97 33.03
CA GLU A 144 7.71 16.51 33.13
C GLU A 144 7.09 15.92 31.84
N ARG A 145 6.08 16.60 31.27
CA ARG A 145 5.48 16.20 30.00
C ARG A 145 6.49 16.24 28.84
N GLN A 146 7.28 17.31 28.75
CA GLN A 146 8.31 17.43 27.73
C GLN A 146 9.42 16.38 27.93
N GLN A 147 9.82 16.11 29.17
CA GLN A 147 10.77 15.07 29.50
C GLN A 147 10.27 13.67 29.09
N TRP A 148 8.99 13.38 29.36
CA TRP A 148 8.36 12.12 28.95
C TRP A 148 8.36 11.96 27.40
N ILE A 149 7.99 13.01 26.67
CA ILE A 149 8.02 13.00 25.18
C ILE A 149 9.44 12.75 24.67
N ALA A 150 10.44 13.46 25.25
CA ALA A 150 11.84 13.30 24.86
C ALA A 150 12.36 11.88 25.12
N LEU A 151 12.00 11.29 26.28
CA LEU A 151 12.35 9.93 26.64
C LEU A 151 11.74 8.92 25.66
N ARG A 152 10.46 9.11 25.30
CA ARG A 152 9.77 8.24 24.35
C ARG A 152 10.41 8.27 22.95
N LEU A 153 10.77 9.46 22.46
CA LEU A 153 11.44 9.61 21.18
C LEU A 153 12.87 9.02 21.19
N ALA A 154 13.59 9.14 22.31
CA ALA A 154 14.91 8.54 22.47
C ALA A 154 14.83 7.00 22.51
N GLN A 155 13.89 6.43 23.26
CA GLN A 155 13.67 4.98 23.32
C GLN A 155 13.37 4.38 21.94
N GLN A 156 12.60 5.09 21.11
CA GLN A 156 12.32 4.68 19.74
C GLN A 156 13.60 4.64 18.89
N GLN A 157 14.48 5.63 19.03
CA GLN A 157 15.72 5.71 18.25
C GLN A 157 16.74 4.62 18.62
N ASP A 158 16.80 4.22 19.90
CA ASP A 158 17.72 3.20 20.38
C ASP A 158 17.36 1.77 19.92
N GLY A 159 16.22 1.58 19.25
CA GLY A 159 15.82 0.33 18.61
C GLY A 159 15.57 -0.85 19.56
N THR A 160 15.62 -0.65 20.88
CA THR A 160 15.36 -1.67 21.90
C THR A 160 13.87 -1.85 22.25
N GLY A 161 13.09 -1.31 21.49
CA GLY A 161 11.70 -1.33 21.09
C GLY A 161 10.64 -2.08 21.88
N ALA A 162 10.87 -2.56 23.10
CA ALA A 162 9.81 -3.14 23.91
C ALA A 162 9.72 -2.46 25.26
N HIS A 163 8.56 -1.93 25.62
CA HIS A 163 8.30 -1.39 26.95
C HIS A 163 6.83 -1.56 27.34
N GLU A 164 6.56 -1.57 28.63
CA GLU A 164 5.22 -1.58 29.15
C GLU A 164 4.79 -0.16 29.59
N GLN A 165 3.54 0.15 29.34
CA GLN A 165 2.93 1.41 29.67
C GLN A 165 1.60 1.14 30.37
N VAL A 166 1.41 1.65 31.57
CA VAL A 166 0.15 1.59 32.30
C VAL A 166 -0.65 2.85 32.01
N LEU A 167 -1.87 2.66 31.52
CA LEU A 167 -2.81 3.74 31.24
C LEU A 167 -3.52 4.16 32.54
N PRO A 168 -4.07 5.40 32.61
CA PRO A 168 -4.78 5.89 33.79
C PRO A 168 -6.00 5.06 34.21
N ASP A 169 -6.59 4.34 33.26
CA ASP A 169 -7.73 3.42 33.49
C ASP A 169 -7.29 2.03 33.99
N GLY A 170 -5.98 1.81 34.18
CA GLY A 170 -5.40 0.59 34.69
C GLY A 170 -5.09 -0.46 33.62
N HIS A 171 -5.30 -0.17 32.34
CA HIS A 171 -4.85 -1.05 31.26
C HIS A 171 -3.32 -1.04 31.17
N CYS A 172 -2.74 -2.22 31.01
CA CYS A 172 -1.32 -2.42 30.78
C CYS A 172 -1.07 -2.72 29.29
N ILE A 173 -0.41 -1.80 28.62
CA ILE A 173 -0.14 -1.90 27.18
C ILE A 173 1.34 -2.25 26.98
N HIS A 174 1.61 -3.36 26.33
CA HIS A 174 2.94 -3.73 25.87
C HIS A 174 3.16 -3.14 24.48
N VAL A 175 4.11 -2.21 24.37
CA VAL A 175 4.45 -1.50 23.14
C VAL A 175 5.69 -2.13 22.54
N LEU A 176 5.61 -2.50 21.25
CA LEU A 176 6.73 -3.00 20.46
C LEU A 176 7.00 -2.06 19.30
N GLU A 177 8.23 -1.66 19.13
CA GLU A 177 8.66 -0.76 18.06
C GLU A 177 9.73 -1.45 17.21
N ARG A 178 9.55 -1.43 15.89
CA ARG A 178 10.49 -2.04 14.94
C ARG A 178 10.74 -1.11 13.78
N ALA A 179 12.00 -0.89 13.44
CA ALA A 179 12.38 -0.17 12.23
C ALA A 179 12.02 -0.98 10.98
N THR A 180 11.55 -0.29 9.95
CA THR A 180 11.33 -0.88 8.62
C THR A 180 12.59 -0.75 7.75
N PRO A 181 12.77 -1.61 6.73
CA PRO A 181 13.92 -1.50 5.81
C PRO A 181 14.00 -0.15 5.10
N GLU A 182 12.88 0.55 4.95
CA GLU A 182 12.76 1.86 4.29
C GLU A 182 13.02 3.04 5.24
N GLY A 183 13.44 2.77 6.49
CA GLY A 183 13.78 3.79 7.49
C GLY A 183 12.60 4.32 8.28
N GLY A 184 11.40 3.76 8.10
CA GLY A 184 10.23 4.05 8.93
C GLY A 184 10.15 3.17 10.18
N TRP A 185 8.98 3.19 10.87
CA TRP A 185 8.75 2.42 12.09
C TRP A 185 7.38 1.78 12.11
N VAL A 186 7.33 0.53 12.56
CA VAL A 186 6.09 -0.17 12.93
C VAL A 186 6.00 -0.17 14.44
N ILE A 187 4.89 0.33 14.99
CA ILE A 187 4.60 0.33 16.41
C ILE A 187 3.35 -0.51 16.63
N THR A 188 3.44 -1.50 17.50
CA THR A 188 2.29 -2.32 17.91
C THR A 188 2.00 -2.15 19.39
N TYR A 189 0.72 -2.11 19.75
CA TYR A 189 0.22 -1.89 21.09
C TYR A 189 -0.63 -3.10 21.49
N HIS A 190 -0.12 -3.92 22.40
CA HIS A 190 -0.80 -5.12 22.89
C HIS A 190 -1.36 -4.84 24.29
N ASP A 191 -2.66 -4.98 24.44
CA ASP A 191 -3.28 -4.99 25.77
C ASP A 191 -2.95 -6.33 26.45
N VAL A 192 -2.12 -6.26 27.48
CA VAL A 192 -1.68 -7.41 28.27
C VAL A 192 -2.29 -7.41 29.67
N THR A 193 -3.33 -6.61 29.91
CA THR A 193 -3.97 -6.42 31.22
C THR A 193 -4.44 -7.73 31.81
N ASP A 194 -5.19 -8.53 31.04
CA ASP A 194 -5.73 -9.81 31.52
C ASP A 194 -4.62 -10.85 31.73
N LEU A 195 -3.62 -10.87 30.85
CA LEU A 195 -2.45 -11.75 31.01
C LEU A 195 -1.68 -11.39 32.29
N ARG A 196 -1.49 -10.10 32.55
CA ARG A 196 -0.79 -9.64 33.75
C ARG A 196 -1.55 -9.98 35.02
N ARG A 197 -2.88 -9.72 35.05
CA ARG A 197 -3.74 -10.08 36.17
C ARG A 197 -3.72 -11.58 36.46
N ALA A 198 -3.83 -12.41 35.40
CA ALA A 198 -3.75 -13.85 35.54
C ALA A 198 -2.39 -14.31 36.10
N ASN A 199 -1.29 -13.72 35.64
CA ASN A 199 0.03 -14.03 36.19
C ASN A 199 0.18 -13.59 37.67
N GLU A 200 -0.29 -12.41 38.02
CA GLU A 200 -0.30 -11.93 39.40
C GLU A 200 -1.15 -12.84 40.31
N GLU A 201 -2.28 -13.33 39.82
CA GLU A 201 -3.14 -14.29 40.55
C GLU A 201 -2.43 -15.64 40.71
N ILE A 202 -1.79 -16.17 39.66
CA ILE A 202 -1.00 -17.40 39.73
C ILE A 202 0.15 -17.25 40.73
N GLU A 203 0.88 -16.15 40.72
CA GLU A 203 1.93 -15.86 41.69
C GLU A 203 1.37 -15.76 43.12
N HIS A 204 0.24 -15.10 43.28
CA HIS A 204 -0.40 -15.00 44.59
C HIS A 204 -0.79 -16.39 45.11
N LEU A 205 -1.44 -17.22 44.28
CA LEU A 205 -1.80 -18.59 44.66
C LEU A 205 -0.58 -19.49 44.92
N ALA A 206 0.53 -19.25 44.21
CA ALA A 206 1.77 -20.00 44.39
C ALA A 206 2.48 -19.72 45.73
N PHE A 207 2.30 -18.51 46.31
CA PHE A 207 3.04 -18.04 47.47
C PHE A 207 2.18 -17.67 48.66
N TYR A 208 0.86 -17.51 48.51
CA TYR A 208 -0.07 -17.16 49.56
C TYR A 208 -1.20 -18.18 49.67
N ASP A 209 -1.72 -18.37 50.89
CA ASP A 209 -2.88 -19.21 51.15
C ASP A 209 -4.14 -18.45 50.77
N PRO A 210 -5.02 -19.02 49.90
CA PRO A 210 -6.19 -18.33 49.39
C PRO A 210 -7.29 -18.07 50.47
N LEU A 211 -7.27 -18.78 51.58
CA LEU A 211 -8.27 -18.61 52.63
C LEU A 211 -7.87 -17.55 53.64
N THR A 212 -6.62 -17.49 54.01
CA THR A 212 -6.09 -16.61 55.05
C THR A 212 -5.36 -15.37 54.56
N GLY A 213 -4.97 -15.38 53.27
CA GLY A 213 -4.11 -14.33 52.67
C GLY A 213 -2.70 -14.30 53.22
N LEU A 214 -2.31 -15.27 54.04
CA LEU A 214 -0.95 -15.34 54.62
C LEU A 214 0.03 -16.03 53.69
N PRO A 215 1.34 -15.77 53.83
CA PRO A 215 2.37 -16.53 53.13
C PRO A 215 2.23 -18.02 53.36
N ASN A 216 2.15 -18.79 52.29
CA ASN A 216 2.09 -20.22 52.37
C ASN A 216 3.44 -20.83 52.77
N ARG A 217 3.46 -22.14 53.06
CA ARG A 217 4.65 -22.86 53.46
C ARG A 217 5.83 -22.69 52.48
N ARG A 218 5.54 -22.58 51.17
CA ARG A 218 6.53 -22.44 50.12
C ARG A 218 7.25 -21.11 50.23
N LEU A 219 6.55 -20.00 50.38
CA LEU A 219 7.13 -18.67 50.54
C LEU A 219 7.91 -18.56 51.88
N LEU A 220 7.39 -19.16 52.93
CA LEU A 220 8.09 -19.17 54.23
C LEU A 220 9.42 -19.90 54.13
N LEU A 221 9.49 -21.07 53.52
CA LEU A 221 10.73 -21.85 53.36
C LEU A 221 11.73 -21.13 52.44
N ASP A 222 11.29 -20.49 51.36
CA ASP A 222 12.17 -19.71 50.49
C ASP A 222 12.80 -18.53 51.23
N ARG A 223 12.02 -17.80 52.03
CA ARG A 223 12.53 -16.67 52.82
C ARG A 223 13.47 -17.13 53.92
N LEU A 224 13.16 -18.22 54.61
CA LEU A 224 14.04 -18.79 55.63
C LEU A 224 15.36 -19.31 55.05
N GLY A 225 15.34 -19.89 53.84
CA GLY A 225 16.54 -20.33 53.17
C GLY A 225 17.47 -19.21 52.72
N ARG A 226 16.95 -17.99 52.51
CA ARG A 226 17.72 -16.79 52.13
C ARG A 226 18.19 -15.99 53.36
N ALA A 227 17.57 -16.13 54.53
CA ALA A 227 17.89 -15.40 55.75
C ALA A 227 19.34 -15.59 56.27
N PRO A 228 19.95 -16.79 56.27
CA PRO A 228 21.31 -16.97 56.76
C PRO A 228 22.39 -16.33 55.89
N VAL A 229 22.14 -16.09 54.61
CA VAL A 229 23.11 -15.44 53.69
C VAL A 229 23.27 -13.94 53.99
N LEU A 230 22.23 -13.28 54.52
CA LEU A 230 22.27 -11.88 54.89
C LEU A 230 22.94 -11.64 56.26
N SER A 231 22.88 -12.60 57.18
CA SER A 231 23.49 -12.51 58.49
C SER A 231 25.04 -12.67 58.46
N GLN A 232 25.58 -13.35 57.45
CA GLN A 232 27.03 -13.47 57.25
C GLN A 232 27.68 -12.26 56.57
N ARG A 233 26.93 -11.30 56.06
CA ARG A 233 27.44 -10.06 55.45
C ARG A 233 27.45 -8.84 56.38
N SER A 234 26.92 -8.98 57.59
CA SER A 234 26.82 -7.89 58.56
C SER A 234 27.64 -8.16 59.85
N GLY A 235 28.58 -9.10 59.79
CA GLY A 235 29.55 -9.37 60.88
C GLY A 235 30.92 -8.93 60.50
#